data_8754ae2dd54abd148300aec15f8526b1
#
_entry.id   8754ae2dd54abd148300aec15f8526b1
#
_cell.length_a   1.000
_cell.length_b   1.000
_cell.length_c   1.000
_cell.angle_alpha   90.00
_cell.angle_beta   90.00
_cell.angle_gamma   90.00
#
_symmetry.space_group_name_H-M   'P 1'
#
loop_
_entity.id
_entity.type
_entity.pdbx_description
1 polymer ?
#
loop_
_entity_poly.entity_id
_entity_poly.type
_entity_poly.pdbx_seq_one_letter_code
_entity_poly.pdbx_strand_id
1 'polypeptide(L)'
;MCIPIPRLVLAIAIAAFAFALGLPSIALGLSGRQSQTAPKVSPEFQPEISQLASSGLRLKEVLEANLEGSGRHLAAIFQREKPKAPNEAFEFRIIESDGQSTRTIFKRADFFFSFLLAGQPNRLNATDINGDGLKEIVVQSSSGGNCWSCNPTEIYQVRNHKGELLAAAPVQRLADLNGDGVLELLITDARWESYDDLSHAASPGAVMVYAWRNGRYVYSARDFGEFYKDEIDKLRASIEGSKSQINAADEYSDEVYVGLAIGLAITYTHMGEPEQGLKEMEALLLANSKSAAQTKHRTVILEDFKKGESGKKLREMKYGDPLAL
;
A
#
# COMPACT_ATOMS: atom_id res chain seq x y z
N MET A 1 -30.18 -29.38 -16.84
CA MET A 1 -29.58 -30.31 -15.88
C MET A 1 -28.23 -29.70 -15.45
N CYS A 2 -28.22 -28.90 -14.35
CA CYS A 2 -27.05 -28.19 -13.90
C CYS A 2 -26.29 -29.09 -12.89
N ILE A 3 -25.04 -29.38 -13.18
CA ILE A 3 -24.15 -30.16 -12.30
C ILE A 3 -23.46 -29.15 -11.35
N PRO A 4 -23.51 -29.31 -10.03
CA PRO A 4 -22.83 -28.42 -9.10
C PRO A 4 -21.33 -28.74 -9.07
N ILE A 5 -20.48 -27.74 -9.31
CA ILE A 5 -19.03 -27.83 -9.16
C ILE A 5 -18.69 -27.76 -7.66
N PRO A 6 -17.89 -28.68 -7.10
CA PRO A 6 -17.57 -28.69 -5.69
C PRO A 6 -16.61 -27.54 -5.32
N ARG A 7 -16.93 -26.83 -4.25
CA ARG A 7 -16.24 -25.69 -3.66
C ARG A 7 -14.81 -25.95 -3.11
N LEU A 8 -14.19 -27.07 -3.45
CA LEU A 8 -12.91 -27.50 -2.84
C LEU A 8 -11.65 -27.11 -3.64
N VAL A 9 -11.76 -26.56 -4.85
CA VAL A 9 -10.59 -26.29 -5.71
C VAL A 9 -10.02 -24.88 -5.54
N LEU A 10 -10.78 -23.94 -4.94
CA LEU A 10 -10.36 -22.54 -4.82
C LEU A 10 -9.42 -22.24 -3.65
N ALA A 11 -9.28 -23.13 -2.69
CA ALA A 11 -8.47 -22.89 -1.49
C ALA A 11 -6.97 -23.23 -1.64
N ILE A 12 -6.57 -23.96 -2.68
CA ILE A 12 -5.19 -24.47 -2.84
C ILE A 12 -4.31 -23.50 -3.65
N ALA A 13 -4.89 -22.65 -4.50
CA ALA A 13 -4.12 -21.73 -5.35
C ALA A 13 -3.57 -20.51 -4.59
N ILE A 14 -4.15 -20.12 -3.45
CA ILE A 14 -3.73 -18.92 -2.69
C ILE A 14 -2.51 -19.20 -1.80
N ALA A 15 -2.26 -20.44 -1.41
CA ALA A 15 -1.17 -20.80 -0.49
C ALA A 15 0.22 -20.87 -1.16
N ALA A 16 0.32 -21.01 -2.48
CA ALA A 16 1.59 -21.18 -3.17
C ALA A 16 2.33 -19.86 -3.47
N PHE A 17 1.64 -18.72 -3.49
CA PHE A 17 2.22 -17.43 -3.89
C PHE A 17 2.89 -16.65 -2.76
N ALA A 18 2.53 -16.92 -1.50
CA ALA A 18 3.11 -16.24 -0.33
C ALA A 18 4.57 -16.61 -0.05
N PHE A 19 5.09 -17.67 -0.67
CA PHE A 19 6.43 -18.20 -0.37
C PHE A 19 7.56 -17.59 -1.23
N ALA A 20 7.23 -17.00 -2.38
CA ALA A 20 8.25 -16.49 -3.32
C ALA A 20 8.69 -15.03 -3.02
N LEU A 21 7.92 -14.27 -2.24
CA LEU A 21 8.22 -12.85 -1.96
C LEU A 21 8.61 -12.56 -0.50
N GLY A 22 8.86 -13.60 0.32
CA GLY A 22 9.18 -13.40 1.73
C GLY A 22 8.06 -12.71 2.53
N LEU A 23 6.84 -12.66 1.99
CA LEU A 23 5.67 -12.16 2.71
C LEU A 23 5.22 -13.23 3.71
N PRO A 24 4.97 -12.88 4.97
CA PRO A 24 4.40 -13.83 5.91
C PRO A 24 3.04 -14.30 5.36
N SER A 25 2.89 -15.61 5.22
CA SER A 25 1.62 -16.23 4.84
C SER A 25 0.52 -15.70 5.74
N ILE A 26 -0.34 -14.83 5.23
CA ILE A 26 -1.58 -14.46 5.91
C ILE A 26 -2.48 -15.70 5.79
N ALA A 27 -2.29 -16.64 6.71
CA ALA A 27 -3.29 -17.68 6.97
C ALA A 27 -4.57 -16.94 7.37
N LEU A 28 -5.55 -16.92 6.48
CA LEU A 28 -6.93 -16.59 6.81
C LEU A 28 -7.40 -17.65 7.84
N GLY A 29 -7.01 -17.43 9.08
CA GLY A 29 -7.48 -18.16 10.25
C GLY A 29 -8.95 -17.83 10.50
N LEU A 30 -9.85 -18.49 9.77
CA LEU A 30 -11.23 -18.66 10.20
C LEU A 30 -11.24 -19.64 11.37
N SER A 31 -10.79 -19.19 12.54
CA SER A 31 -11.16 -19.89 13.77
C SER A 31 -10.83 -19.04 14.99
N GLY A 32 -11.81 -18.83 15.80
CA GLY A 32 -11.72 -18.22 17.13
C GLY A 32 -12.39 -16.88 17.20
N ARG A 33 -13.64 -16.86 17.66
CA ARG A 33 -14.20 -15.71 18.36
C ARG A 33 -13.28 -15.42 19.55
N GLN A 34 -12.18 -14.74 19.33
CA GLN A 34 -11.55 -14.02 20.45
C GLN A 34 -12.60 -13.02 20.93
N SER A 35 -13.04 -13.19 22.16
CA SER A 35 -13.76 -12.18 22.91
C SER A 35 -12.85 -10.94 22.96
N GLN A 36 -12.95 -10.07 21.95
CA GLN A 36 -12.26 -8.79 21.96
C GLN A 36 -12.90 -8.00 23.13
N THR A 37 -12.17 -7.92 24.23
CA THR A 37 -12.50 -6.95 25.29
C THR A 37 -12.57 -5.58 24.62
N ALA A 38 -13.63 -4.81 24.94
CA ALA A 38 -13.79 -3.46 24.41
C ALA A 38 -12.50 -2.66 24.63
N PRO A 39 -12.05 -1.86 23.64
CA PRO A 39 -10.85 -1.04 23.78
C PRO A 39 -10.96 -0.16 25.03
N LYS A 40 -9.88 -0.12 25.82
CA LYS A 40 -9.84 0.69 27.03
C LYS A 40 -9.59 2.15 26.65
N VAL A 41 -10.45 3.06 27.10
CA VAL A 41 -10.40 4.49 26.81
C VAL A 41 -10.31 5.26 28.11
N SER A 42 -9.48 6.30 28.17
CA SER A 42 -9.36 7.17 29.35
C SER A 42 -10.67 7.85 29.69
N PRO A 43 -10.94 8.11 31.02
CA PRO A 43 -12.22 8.62 31.49
C PRO A 43 -12.68 9.91 30.80
N GLU A 44 -11.77 10.78 30.42
CA GLU A 44 -12.08 12.07 29.79
C GLU A 44 -12.74 11.93 28.42
N PHE A 45 -12.46 10.83 27.66
CA PHE A 45 -13.08 10.56 26.38
C PHE A 45 -14.37 9.74 26.45
N GLN A 46 -14.69 9.14 27.62
CA GLN A 46 -15.86 8.26 27.79
C GLN A 46 -17.20 8.95 27.45
N PRO A 47 -17.44 10.22 27.79
CA PRO A 47 -18.71 10.90 27.46
C PRO A 47 -18.92 10.94 25.93
N GLU A 48 -17.90 11.31 25.15
CA GLU A 48 -17.96 11.36 23.68
C GLU A 48 -18.17 9.97 23.10
N ILE A 49 -17.42 8.96 23.57
CA ILE A 49 -17.58 7.56 23.13
C ILE A 49 -18.99 7.06 23.40
N SER A 50 -19.56 7.36 24.56
CA SER A 50 -20.93 6.97 24.94
C SER A 50 -21.98 7.63 24.05
N GLN A 51 -21.81 8.92 23.74
CA GLN A 51 -22.66 9.65 22.82
C GLN A 51 -22.62 9.04 21.40
N LEU A 52 -21.41 8.72 20.90
CA LEU A 52 -21.22 8.08 19.62
C LEU A 52 -21.83 6.67 19.56
N ALA A 53 -21.69 5.90 20.64
CA ALA A 53 -22.34 4.60 20.77
C ALA A 53 -23.88 4.72 20.70
N SER A 54 -24.45 5.72 21.35
CA SER A 54 -25.91 6.00 21.31
C SER A 54 -26.38 6.38 19.90
N SER A 55 -25.47 6.89 19.03
CA SER A 55 -25.74 7.17 17.62
C SER A 55 -25.52 5.98 16.68
N GLY A 56 -25.21 4.78 17.22
CA GLY A 56 -25.00 3.55 16.46
C GLY A 56 -23.58 3.37 15.93
N LEU A 57 -22.59 4.03 16.55
CA LEU A 57 -21.16 3.86 16.25
C LEU A 57 -20.49 3.00 17.32
N ARG A 58 -20.10 1.78 16.98
CA ARG A 58 -19.43 0.86 17.88
C ARG A 58 -17.90 1.02 17.78
N LEU A 59 -17.26 1.35 18.89
CA LEU A 59 -15.80 1.47 18.97
C LEU A 59 -15.10 0.14 18.67
N LYS A 60 -14.09 0.16 17.80
CA LYS A 60 -13.31 -0.99 17.36
C LYS A 60 -11.84 -0.90 17.77
N GLU A 61 -11.20 0.20 17.47
CA GLU A 61 -9.78 0.42 17.73
C GLU A 61 -9.58 1.83 18.28
N VAL A 62 -8.58 2.00 19.16
CA VAL A 62 -8.19 3.29 19.72
C VAL A 62 -6.69 3.42 19.85
N LEU A 63 -6.25 4.66 19.73
CA LEU A 63 -4.89 5.11 19.99
C LEU A 63 -5.00 6.42 20.79
N GLU A 64 -4.53 6.44 22.03
CA GLU A 64 -4.41 7.66 22.82
C GLU A 64 -2.99 8.18 22.77
N ALA A 65 -2.83 9.46 22.45
CA ALA A 65 -1.52 10.11 22.41
C ALA A 65 -1.64 11.61 22.62
N ASN A 66 -0.51 12.23 22.94
CA ASN A 66 -0.33 13.66 22.78
C ASN A 66 0.23 13.89 21.38
N LEU A 67 -0.57 14.40 20.45
CA LEU A 67 -0.23 14.61 19.06
C LEU A 67 0.23 16.03 18.77
N GLU A 68 -0.23 17.01 19.58
CA GLU A 68 0.10 18.43 19.43
C GLU A 68 0.37 19.06 20.82
N GLY A 69 1.62 19.03 21.26
CA GLY A 69 2.11 19.78 22.42
C GLY A 69 1.32 19.58 23.73
N SER A 70 0.24 20.31 23.93
CA SER A 70 -0.45 20.42 25.22
C SER A 70 -1.78 19.66 25.34
N GLY A 71 -2.31 19.11 24.26
CA GLY A 71 -3.61 18.42 24.25
C GLY A 71 -3.49 16.90 24.34
N ARG A 72 -4.51 16.23 24.91
CA ARG A 72 -4.66 14.78 24.76
C ARG A 72 -5.58 14.48 23.59
N HIS A 73 -5.18 13.50 22.80
CA HIS A 73 -5.90 13.10 21.59
C HIS A 73 -6.24 11.62 21.64
N LEU A 74 -7.42 11.29 21.13
CA LEU A 74 -7.90 9.94 20.87
C LEU A 74 -8.12 9.78 19.37
N ALA A 75 -7.30 9.00 18.72
CA ALA A 75 -7.62 8.48 17.40
C ALA A 75 -8.46 7.22 17.57
N ALA A 76 -9.64 7.16 16.97
CA ALA A 76 -10.59 6.09 17.17
C ALA A 76 -11.23 5.63 15.87
N ILE A 77 -11.37 4.31 15.73
CA ILE A 77 -12.05 3.66 14.62
C ILE A 77 -13.36 3.08 15.14
N PHE A 78 -14.45 3.47 14.51
CA PHE A 78 -15.79 3.01 14.82
C PHE A 78 -16.37 2.19 13.67
N GLN A 79 -17.17 1.19 13.99
CA GLN A 79 -18.02 0.48 13.06
C GLN A 79 -19.46 0.96 13.22
N ARG A 80 -20.09 1.32 12.12
CA ARG A 80 -21.51 1.70 12.10
C ARG A 80 -22.38 0.44 12.12
N GLU A 81 -23.33 0.37 13.05
CA GLU A 81 -24.22 -0.80 13.17
C GLU A 81 -25.16 -0.98 11.96
N LYS A 82 -25.61 0.14 11.38
CA LYS A 82 -26.52 0.16 10.23
C LYS A 82 -26.00 1.19 9.21
N PRO A 83 -24.99 0.84 8.40
CA PRO A 83 -24.49 1.75 7.37
C PRO A 83 -25.55 1.93 6.26
N LYS A 84 -25.68 3.15 5.75
CA LYS A 84 -26.58 3.45 4.61
C LYS A 84 -25.98 3.01 3.28
N ALA A 85 -24.64 3.00 3.21
CA ALA A 85 -23.87 2.55 2.05
C ALA A 85 -22.61 1.80 2.53
N PRO A 86 -22.01 0.90 1.72
CA PRO A 86 -20.80 0.17 2.10
C PRO A 86 -19.64 1.06 2.54
N ASN A 87 -19.43 2.19 1.86
CA ASN A 87 -18.39 3.18 2.18
C ASN A 87 -18.69 4.03 3.43
N GLU A 88 -19.74 3.73 4.17
CA GLU A 88 -20.05 4.32 5.47
C GLU A 88 -19.97 3.28 6.61
N ALA A 89 -19.44 2.08 6.32
CA ALA A 89 -19.42 0.98 7.29
C ALA A 89 -18.51 1.27 8.49
N PHE A 90 -17.44 2.00 8.27
CA PHE A 90 -16.51 2.43 9.33
C PHE A 90 -16.34 3.94 9.33
N GLU A 91 -15.95 4.46 10.48
CA GLU A 91 -15.66 5.89 10.66
C GLU A 91 -14.40 6.05 11.51
N PHE A 92 -13.41 6.76 10.96
CA PHE A 92 -12.22 7.19 11.68
C PHE A 92 -12.42 8.61 12.21
N ARG A 93 -12.05 8.83 13.48
CA ARG A 93 -12.10 10.14 14.13
C ARG A 93 -10.81 10.45 14.87
N ILE A 94 -10.47 11.74 14.94
CA ILE A 94 -9.52 12.29 15.89
C ILE A 94 -10.34 13.19 16.83
N ILE A 95 -10.28 12.88 18.13
CA ILE A 95 -10.99 13.58 19.21
C ILE A 95 -9.94 14.20 20.10
N GLU A 96 -10.05 15.49 20.35
CA GLU A 96 -9.19 16.25 21.27
C GLU A 96 -9.86 16.45 22.59
N SER A 97 -9.07 16.46 23.67
CA SER A 97 -9.52 16.83 25.04
C SER A 97 -8.64 17.94 25.61
N ASP A 98 -9.27 18.96 26.17
CA ASP A 98 -8.63 20.02 26.97
C ASP A 98 -8.69 19.71 28.49
N GLY A 99 -9.16 18.52 28.88
CA GLY A 99 -9.33 18.06 30.22
C GLY A 99 -10.69 18.43 30.83
N GLN A 100 -11.47 19.32 30.23
CA GLN A 100 -12.81 19.70 30.64
C GLN A 100 -13.89 19.27 29.66
N SER A 101 -13.54 19.30 28.37
CA SER A 101 -14.43 18.97 27.26
C SER A 101 -13.67 18.15 26.20
N THR A 102 -14.44 17.46 25.37
CA THR A 102 -13.93 16.76 24.19
C THR A 102 -14.58 17.30 22.92
N ARG A 103 -13.83 17.31 21.83
CA ARG A 103 -14.37 17.66 20.51
C ARG A 103 -13.76 16.80 19.40
N THR A 104 -14.55 16.42 18.43
CA THR A 104 -14.05 15.81 17.21
C THR A 104 -13.39 16.89 16.34
N ILE A 105 -12.09 16.76 16.05
CA ILE A 105 -11.30 17.69 15.24
C ILE A 105 -11.05 17.15 13.83
N PHE A 106 -11.32 15.87 13.60
CA PHE A 106 -11.31 15.22 12.30
C PHE A 106 -12.28 14.04 12.25
N LYS A 107 -12.91 13.81 11.11
CA LYS A 107 -13.70 12.58 10.85
C LYS A 107 -13.70 12.23 9.37
N ARG A 108 -13.68 10.92 9.08
CA ARG A 108 -13.85 10.36 7.74
C ARG A 108 -14.57 9.02 7.84
N ALA A 109 -15.41 8.70 6.84
CA ALA A 109 -16.03 7.39 6.70
C ALA A 109 -15.48 6.66 5.49
N ASP A 110 -15.39 5.32 5.58
CA ASP A 110 -15.00 4.45 4.48
C ASP A 110 -15.54 3.03 4.70
N PHE A 111 -15.25 2.11 3.76
CA PHE A 111 -15.62 0.70 3.85
C PHE A 111 -14.91 0.02 5.03
N PHE A 112 -13.64 0.36 5.29
CA PHE A 112 -12.86 -0.21 6.38
C PHE A 112 -11.74 0.75 6.81
N PHE A 113 -11.37 0.69 8.11
CA PHE A 113 -10.18 1.31 8.69
C PHE A 113 -9.51 0.37 9.68
N SER A 114 -8.17 0.45 9.78
CA SER A 114 -7.37 -0.20 10.84
C SER A 114 -6.10 0.60 11.12
N PHE A 115 -5.63 0.61 12.39
CA PHE A 115 -4.29 1.09 12.75
C PHE A 115 -3.19 0.07 12.43
N LEU A 116 -3.55 -1.14 12.01
CA LEU A 116 -2.60 -2.17 11.62
C LEU A 116 -2.22 -2.00 10.15
N LEU A 117 -0.97 -1.65 9.88
CA LEU A 117 -0.38 -1.78 8.56
C LEU A 117 0.13 -3.20 8.36
N ALA A 118 -0.22 -3.85 7.26
CA ALA A 118 0.31 -5.16 6.92
C ALA A 118 1.86 -5.11 6.90
N GLY A 119 2.49 -5.98 7.70
CA GLY A 119 3.95 -6.08 7.77
C GLY A 119 4.67 -4.96 8.55
N GLN A 120 3.93 -4.03 9.17
CA GLN A 120 4.53 -2.96 9.99
C GLN A 120 4.19 -3.13 11.47
N PRO A 121 5.13 -2.84 12.38
CA PRO A 121 4.82 -2.84 13.80
C PRO A 121 3.94 -1.64 14.17
N ASN A 122 2.96 -1.83 15.07
CA ASN A 122 2.08 -0.77 15.59
C ASN A 122 2.80 0.43 16.22
N ARG A 123 4.10 0.30 16.48
CA ARG A 123 4.93 1.36 17.10
C ARG A 123 5.08 2.63 16.25
N LEU A 124 4.67 2.62 14.97
CA LEU A 124 4.71 3.82 14.12
C LEU A 124 3.60 4.82 14.44
N ASN A 125 2.54 4.37 15.09
CA ASN A 125 1.47 5.28 15.51
C ASN A 125 1.91 6.13 16.71
N ALA A 126 1.53 7.41 16.67
CA ALA A 126 1.92 8.41 17.65
C ALA A 126 3.45 8.59 17.78
N THR A 127 4.15 8.47 16.64
CA THR A 127 5.59 8.71 16.50
C THR A 127 5.78 9.84 15.49
N ASP A 128 6.75 10.70 15.73
CA ASP A 128 7.19 11.68 14.74
C ASP A 128 7.93 10.94 13.62
N ILE A 129 7.27 10.72 12.49
CA ILE A 129 7.80 9.95 11.36
C ILE A 129 8.40 10.85 10.28
N ASN A 130 8.13 12.15 10.32
CA ASN A 130 8.57 13.11 9.33
C ASN A 130 9.59 14.13 9.87
N GLY A 131 9.95 14.05 11.16
CA GLY A 131 10.98 14.86 11.80
C GLY A 131 10.57 16.32 12.04
N ASP A 132 9.27 16.66 12.03
CA ASP A 132 8.80 18.04 12.23
C ASP A 132 8.46 18.38 13.70
N GLY A 133 8.65 17.42 14.61
CA GLY A 133 8.42 17.56 16.05
C GLY A 133 6.98 17.24 16.48
N LEU A 134 6.06 16.96 15.57
CA LEU A 134 4.71 16.49 15.86
C LEU A 134 4.62 14.97 15.63
N LYS A 135 3.57 14.35 16.13
CA LYS A 135 3.39 12.90 15.99
C LYS A 135 2.27 12.60 15.02
N GLU A 136 2.52 11.65 14.15
CA GLU A 136 1.54 11.22 13.14
C GLU A 136 0.71 10.03 13.62
N ILE A 137 -0.47 9.93 12.99
CA ILE A 137 -1.35 8.77 13.05
C ILE A 137 -1.31 8.11 11.68
N VAL A 138 -0.96 6.83 11.66
CA VAL A 138 -0.91 6.02 10.45
C VAL A 138 -2.11 5.08 10.44
N VAL A 139 -2.97 5.19 9.42
CA VAL A 139 -4.21 4.43 9.28
C VAL A 139 -4.25 3.76 7.92
N GLN A 140 -4.57 2.49 7.86
CA GLN A 140 -4.95 1.83 6.62
C GLN A 140 -6.45 1.98 6.41
N SER A 141 -6.87 2.49 5.27
CA SER A 141 -8.27 2.49 4.83
C SER A 141 -8.47 1.53 3.65
N SER A 142 -9.73 1.23 3.34
CA SER A 142 -10.10 0.43 2.18
C SER A 142 -11.44 0.87 1.63
N SER A 143 -11.51 1.01 0.32
CA SER A 143 -12.77 1.24 -0.42
C SER A 143 -13.52 -0.06 -0.74
N GLY A 144 -12.98 -1.23 -0.33
CA GLY A 144 -13.55 -2.55 -0.60
C GLY A 144 -13.16 -3.15 -1.96
N GLY A 145 -12.35 -2.45 -2.77
CA GLY A 145 -11.82 -2.96 -4.04
C GLY A 145 -10.56 -3.81 -3.86
N ASN A 146 -10.19 -4.53 -4.93
CA ASN A 146 -8.98 -5.35 -5.01
C ASN A 146 -7.88 -4.68 -5.85
N CYS A 147 -7.84 -3.36 -5.92
CA CYS A 147 -6.78 -2.62 -6.57
C CYS A 147 -5.75 -2.12 -5.54
N TRP A 148 -4.51 -1.83 -5.95
CA TRP A 148 -3.49 -1.32 -5.04
C TRP A 148 -3.91 0.02 -4.42
N SER A 149 -4.47 0.93 -5.22
CA SER A 149 -5.01 2.20 -4.74
C SER A 149 -6.30 2.10 -3.93
N CYS A 150 -6.95 0.91 -3.92
CA CYS A 150 -8.17 0.67 -3.14
C CYS A 150 -7.92 0.54 -1.63
N ASN A 151 -6.67 0.33 -1.22
CA ASN A 151 -6.26 0.11 0.17
C ASN A 151 -5.14 1.06 0.57
N PRO A 152 -5.36 2.39 0.54
CA PRO A 152 -4.32 3.33 0.86
C PRO A 152 -3.95 3.31 2.34
N THR A 153 -2.69 3.60 2.61
CA THR A 153 -2.24 4.07 3.92
C THR A 153 -2.40 5.58 3.96
N GLU A 154 -3.04 6.07 5.00
CA GLU A 154 -3.27 7.47 5.26
C GLU A 154 -2.45 7.91 6.46
N ILE A 155 -1.78 9.04 6.35
CA ILE A 155 -0.97 9.64 7.42
C ILE A 155 -1.61 10.95 7.80
N TYR A 156 -1.95 11.07 9.07
CA TYR A 156 -2.58 12.26 9.64
C TYR A 156 -1.70 12.89 10.70
N GLN A 157 -1.72 14.21 10.76
CA GLN A 157 -1.10 15.03 11.79
C GLN A 157 -2.15 15.91 12.44
N VAL A 158 -1.97 16.27 13.71
CA VAL A 158 -2.77 17.32 14.35
C VAL A 158 -1.94 18.59 14.40
N ARG A 159 -2.48 19.66 13.82
CA ARG A 159 -1.86 20.99 13.84
C ARG A 159 -2.91 22.08 14.02
N ASN A 160 -2.67 23.01 14.94
CA ASN A 160 -3.62 24.09 15.27
C ASN A 160 -5.03 23.54 15.61
N HIS A 161 -5.10 22.47 16.39
CA HIS A 161 -6.34 21.81 16.79
C HIS A 161 -7.19 21.27 15.62
N LYS A 162 -6.56 20.90 14.52
CA LYS A 162 -7.19 20.27 13.35
C LYS A 162 -6.42 19.02 12.94
N GLY A 163 -7.14 17.98 12.58
CA GLY A 163 -6.55 16.83 11.92
C GLY A 163 -6.33 17.14 10.44
N GLU A 164 -5.09 16.97 9.96
CA GLU A 164 -4.68 17.20 8.58
C GLU A 164 -4.17 15.92 7.97
N LEU A 165 -4.58 15.63 6.72
CA LEU A 165 -4.08 14.51 5.93
C LEU A 165 -2.76 14.94 5.28
N LEU A 166 -1.67 14.23 5.60
CA LEU A 166 -0.34 14.48 5.00
C LEU A 166 -0.07 13.60 3.79
N ALA A 167 -0.60 12.37 3.78
CA ALA A 167 -0.42 11.42 2.69
C ALA A 167 -1.58 10.42 2.64
N ALA A 168 -1.95 10.01 1.41
CA ALA A 168 -2.85 8.89 1.14
C ALA A 168 -2.34 8.14 -0.10
N ALA A 169 -1.80 6.93 0.07
CA ALA A 169 -1.18 6.20 -1.02
C ALA A 169 -1.09 4.69 -0.71
N PRO A 170 -0.91 3.81 -1.70
CA PRO A 170 -0.68 2.38 -1.49
C PRO A 170 0.73 2.13 -0.94
N VAL A 171 0.98 2.58 0.31
CA VAL A 171 2.27 2.44 0.98
C VAL A 171 2.50 0.98 1.35
N GLN A 172 3.56 0.40 0.82
CA GLN A 172 4.02 -0.94 1.20
C GLN A 172 4.75 -0.92 2.55
N ARG A 173 5.55 0.11 2.77
CA ARG A 173 6.39 0.23 3.96
C ARG A 173 6.80 1.69 4.21
N LEU A 174 6.95 2.03 5.49
CA LEU A 174 7.67 3.21 5.94
C LEU A 174 9.04 2.77 6.43
N ALA A 175 10.10 3.43 6.01
CA ALA A 175 11.47 3.08 6.40
C ALA A 175 12.37 4.31 6.37
N ASP A 176 13.28 4.39 7.33
CA ASP A 176 14.41 5.31 7.29
C ASP A 176 15.49 4.69 6.39
N LEU A 177 15.58 5.16 5.16
CA LEU A 177 16.48 4.60 4.15
C LEU A 177 17.89 5.21 4.18
N ASN A 178 18.03 6.38 4.77
CA ASN A 178 19.29 7.14 4.80
C ASN A 178 19.87 7.32 6.22
N GLY A 179 19.15 6.88 7.26
CA GLY A 179 19.60 6.93 8.66
C GLY A 179 19.43 8.30 9.31
N ASP A 180 18.60 9.19 8.78
CA ASP A 180 18.38 10.53 9.34
C ASP A 180 17.25 10.61 10.37
N GLY A 181 16.54 9.49 10.60
CA GLY A 181 15.45 9.37 11.55
C GLY A 181 14.08 9.76 10.97
N VAL A 182 14.03 10.27 9.75
CA VAL A 182 12.80 10.56 9.01
C VAL A 182 12.41 9.35 8.15
N LEU A 183 11.14 8.99 8.12
CA LEU A 183 10.71 7.81 7.36
C LEU A 183 10.28 8.19 5.94
N GLU A 184 10.87 7.51 4.98
CA GLU A 184 10.40 7.53 3.60
C GLU A 184 9.15 6.66 3.43
N LEU A 185 8.26 7.08 2.50
CA LEU A 185 7.15 6.27 2.04
C LEU A 185 7.57 5.44 0.83
N LEU A 186 7.55 4.13 0.98
CA LEU A 186 7.75 3.17 -0.10
C LEU A 186 6.39 2.80 -0.67
N ILE A 187 6.06 3.32 -1.84
CA ILE A 187 4.73 3.28 -2.44
C ILE A 187 4.76 2.37 -3.67
N THR A 188 3.77 1.47 -3.81
CA THR A 188 3.58 0.73 -5.06
C THR A 188 3.24 1.71 -6.21
N ASP A 189 3.93 1.61 -7.33
CA ASP A 189 3.59 2.38 -8.53
C ASP A 189 2.32 1.82 -9.19
N ALA A 190 1.17 2.24 -8.67
CA ALA A 190 -0.15 1.76 -9.11
C ALA A 190 -0.49 2.14 -10.57
N ARG A 191 0.32 2.95 -11.24
CA ARG A 191 0.13 3.27 -12.67
C ARG A 191 0.28 2.05 -13.57
N TRP A 192 0.93 0.99 -13.08
CA TRP A 192 1.22 -0.23 -13.82
C TRP A 192 0.32 -1.41 -13.42
N GLU A 193 -0.65 -1.17 -12.55
CA GLU A 193 -1.63 -2.18 -12.19
C GLU A 193 -2.44 -2.60 -13.41
N SER A 194 -2.54 -3.91 -13.64
CA SER A 194 -3.22 -4.51 -14.81
C SER A 194 -2.71 -3.99 -16.18
N TYR A 195 -1.42 -3.63 -16.26
CA TYR A 195 -0.81 -3.24 -17.53
C TYR A 195 -0.96 -4.35 -18.57
N ASP A 196 -1.39 -3.99 -19.79
CA ASP A 196 -1.54 -4.93 -20.93
C ASP A 196 -2.38 -6.16 -20.58
N ASP A 197 -3.47 -5.95 -19.83
CA ASP A 197 -4.39 -7.00 -19.34
C ASP A 197 -3.73 -8.05 -18.42
N LEU A 198 -2.51 -7.80 -17.92
CA LEU A 198 -1.91 -8.65 -16.90
C LEU A 198 -2.82 -8.74 -15.67
N SER A 199 -2.92 -9.92 -15.10
CA SER A 199 -3.65 -10.11 -13.86
C SER A 199 -3.08 -9.22 -12.75
N HIS A 200 -3.92 -8.86 -11.77
CA HIS A 200 -3.47 -8.05 -10.63
C HIS A 200 -2.21 -8.62 -9.95
N ALA A 201 -2.14 -9.95 -9.81
CA ALA A 201 -1.01 -10.63 -9.19
C ALA A 201 0.27 -10.67 -10.06
N ALA A 202 0.13 -10.49 -11.37
CA ALA A 202 1.24 -10.42 -12.34
C ALA A 202 1.62 -8.97 -12.69
N SER A 203 0.89 -7.98 -12.19
CA SER A 203 1.17 -6.57 -12.45
C SER A 203 2.57 -6.16 -12.00
N PRO A 204 3.27 -5.28 -12.73
CA PRO A 204 4.61 -4.80 -12.39
C PRO A 204 4.65 -4.05 -11.06
N GLY A 205 5.18 -4.68 -10.01
CA GLY A 205 5.16 -4.19 -8.62
C GLY A 205 6.34 -3.27 -8.26
N ALA A 206 6.70 -2.30 -9.08
CA ALA A 206 7.78 -1.37 -8.77
C ALA A 206 7.45 -0.43 -7.60
N VAL A 207 8.49 -0.02 -6.86
CA VAL A 207 8.38 0.83 -5.68
C VAL A 207 8.87 2.23 -5.99
N MET A 208 8.05 3.23 -5.64
CA MET A 208 8.42 4.64 -5.62
C MET A 208 8.83 5.07 -4.22
N VAL A 209 9.89 5.85 -4.08
CA VAL A 209 10.30 6.42 -2.79
C VAL A 209 9.91 7.89 -2.74
N TYR A 210 9.18 8.25 -1.68
CA TYR A 210 8.83 9.63 -1.35
C TYR A 210 9.47 10.01 -0.03
N ALA A 211 10.23 11.10 -0.01
CA ALA A 211 10.86 11.67 1.19
C ALA A 211 10.12 12.93 1.65
N TRP A 212 10.15 13.18 2.97
CA TRP A 212 9.59 14.39 3.54
C TRP A 212 10.49 15.60 3.27
N ARG A 213 9.96 16.60 2.58
CA ARG A 213 10.71 17.83 2.25
C ARG A 213 9.78 19.03 2.23
N ASN A 214 10.19 20.09 2.91
CA ASN A 214 9.46 21.37 2.92
C ASN A 214 7.96 21.20 3.29
N GLY A 215 7.67 20.35 4.30
CA GLY A 215 6.32 20.16 4.83
C GLY A 215 5.42 19.23 4.00
N ARG A 216 5.97 18.41 3.12
CA ARG A 216 5.21 17.42 2.31
C ARG A 216 6.09 16.27 1.84
N TYR A 217 5.46 15.16 1.49
CA TYR A 217 6.14 14.05 0.82
C TYR A 217 6.31 14.37 -0.67
N VAL A 218 7.54 14.21 -1.19
CA VAL A 218 7.89 14.42 -2.59
C VAL A 218 8.63 13.24 -3.16
N TYR A 219 8.43 12.95 -4.44
CA TYR A 219 9.11 11.88 -5.14
C TYR A 219 10.62 12.11 -5.15
N SER A 220 11.36 11.19 -4.56
CA SER A 220 12.79 11.35 -4.27
C SER A 220 13.62 10.10 -4.63
N ALA A 221 13.11 9.24 -5.50
CA ALA A 221 13.69 7.93 -5.81
C ALA A 221 15.20 7.96 -6.09
N ARG A 222 15.67 8.97 -6.83
CA ARG A 222 17.08 9.10 -7.22
C ARG A 222 18.06 9.31 -6.06
N ASP A 223 17.57 9.72 -4.89
CA ASP A 223 18.41 9.89 -3.71
C ASP A 223 18.72 8.57 -3.01
N PHE A 224 18.01 7.51 -3.36
CA PHE A 224 18.04 6.20 -2.69
C PHE A 224 18.58 5.09 -3.58
N GLY A 225 19.69 5.36 -4.29
CA GLY A 225 20.29 4.43 -5.26
C GLY A 225 20.63 3.06 -4.68
N GLU A 226 21.13 2.98 -3.43
CA GLU A 226 21.45 1.69 -2.78
C GLU A 226 20.17 0.86 -2.54
N PHE A 227 19.09 1.48 -2.08
CA PHE A 227 17.79 0.81 -1.97
C PHE A 227 17.35 0.21 -3.32
N TYR A 228 17.48 0.96 -4.41
CA TYR A 228 17.08 0.47 -5.72
C TYR A 228 17.99 -0.63 -6.27
N LYS A 229 19.28 -0.62 -5.96
CA LYS A 229 20.17 -1.74 -6.30
C LYS A 229 19.70 -3.04 -5.63
N ASP A 230 19.36 -2.98 -4.35
CA ASP A 230 18.81 -4.13 -3.62
C ASP A 230 17.49 -4.62 -4.21
N GLU A 231 16.59 -3.71 -4.60
CA GLU A 231 15.32 -4.08 -5.25
C GLU A 231 15.53 -4.69 -6.64
N ILE A 232 16.48 -4.17 -7.43
CA ILE A 232 16.89 -4.75 -8.73
C ILE A 232 17.42 -6.16 -8.54
N ASP A 233 18.28 -6.40 -7.56
CA ASP A 233 18.84 -7.73 -7.30
C ASP A 233 17.76 -8.74 -6.85
N LYS A 234 16.80 -8.31 -6.02
CA LYS A 234 15.62 -9.12 -5.66
C LYS A 234 14.76 -9.46 -6.87
N LEU A 235 14.50 -8.48 -7.75
CA LEU A 235 13.73 -8.71 -8.98
C LEU A 235 14.45 -9.67 -9.92
N ARG A 236 15.76 -9.54 -10.11
CA ARG A 236 16.56 -10.48 -10.90
C ARG A 236 16.49 -11.90 -10.33
N ALA A 237 16.59 -12.06 -9.02
CA ALA A 237 16.46 -13.36 -8.38
C ALA A 237 15.06 -13.97 -8.60
N SER A 238 14.01 -13.15 -8.52
CA SER A 238 12.62 -13.57 -8.78
C SER A 238 12.41 -13.95 -10.24
N ILE A 239 12.95 -13.18 -11.18
CA ILE A 239 12.93 -13.47 -12.61
C ILE A 239 13.62 -14.80 -12.89
N GLU A 240 14.80 -15.03 -12.32
CA GLU A 240 15.54 -16.28 -12.51
C GLU A 240 14.75 -17.48 -11.98
N GLY A 241 14.13 -17.36 -10.81
CA GLY A 241 13.25 -18.38 -10.22
C GLY A 241 12.02 -18.68 -11.09
N SER A 242 11.45 -17.66 -11.76
CA SER A 242 10.25 -17.82 -12.59
C SER A 242 10.54 -18.44 -13.97
N LYS A 243 11.75 -18.34 -14.50
CA LYS A 243 12.12 -18.88 -15.83
C LYS A 243 11.79 -20.36 -16.00
N SER A 244 12.01 -21.17 -14.98
CA SER A 244 11.71 -22.60 -15.00
C SER A 244 10.22 -22.91 -15.04
N GLN A 245 9.37 -21.95 -14.67
CA GLN A 245 7.92 -22.09 -14.63
C GLN A 245 7.24 -21.64 -15.92
N ILE A 246 7.96 -20.92 -16.80
CA ILE A 246 7.41 -20.47 -18.08
C ILE A 246 7.05 -21.70 -18.93
N ASN A 247 5.75 -21.82 -19.23
CA ASN A 247 5.19 -22.89 -20.02
C ASN A 247 4.31 -22.29 -21.13
N ALA A 248 4.44 -22.80 -22.37
CA ALA A 248 3.62 -22.34 -23.49
C ALA A 248 2.12 -22.62 -23.29
N ALA A 249 1.77 -23.58 -22.43
CA ALA A 249 0.40 -23.95 -22.09
C ALA A 249 -0.15 -23.27 -20.83
N ASP A 250 0.67 -22.53 -20.08
CA ASP A 250 0.28 -21.83 -18.85
C ASP A 250 0.51 -20.32 -19.01
N GLU A 251 -0.56 -19.63 -19.37
CA GLU A 251 -0.57 -18.18 -19.60
C GLU A 251 -0.21 -17.41 -18.32
N TYR A 252 -0.64 -17.87 -17.15
CA TYR A 252 -0.37 -17.20 -15.89
C TYR A 252 1.12 -17.16 -15.51
N SER A 253 1.87 -18.25 -15.75
CA SER A 253 3.31 -18.25 -15.50
C SER A 253 4.06 -17.32 -16.43
N ASP A 254 3.56 -17.14 -17.66
CA ASP A 254 4.10 -16.17 -18.62
C ASP A 254 3.81 -14.72 -18.18
N GLU A 255 2.59 -14.43 -17.75
CA GLU A 255 2.20 -13.12 -17.21
C GLU A 255 3.10 -12.70 -16.03
N VAL A 256 3.33 -13.58 -15.07
CA VAL A 256 4.20 -13.31 -13.91
C VAL A 256 5.62 -12.96 -14.36
N TYR A 257 6.18 -13.73 -15.28
CA TYR A 257 7.51 -13.44 -15.83
C TYR A 257 7.59 -12.09 -16.55
N VAL A 258 6.60 -11.80 -17.38
CA VAL A 258 6.49 -10.52 -18.11
C VAL A 258 6.36 -9.35 -17.13
N GLY A 259 5.49 -9.48 -16.13
CA GLY A 259 5.31 -8.45 -15.11
C GLY A 259 6.58 -8.15 -14.31
N LEU A 260 7.35 -9.20 -13.94
CA LEU A 260 8.64 -9.04 -13.28
C LEU A 260 9.67 -8.33 -14.17
N ALA A 261 9.74 -8.68 -15.47
CA ALA A 261 10.66 -8.04 -16.41
C ALA A 261 10.33 -6.54 -16.62
N ILE A 262 9.04 -6.20 -16.69
CA ILE A 262 8.58 -4.82 -16.77
C ILE A 262 8.88 -4.09 -15.44
N GLY A 263 8.58 -4.72 -14.31
CA GLY A 263 8.88 -4.17 -12.97
C GLY A 263 10.37 -3.82 -12.80
N LEU A 264 11.26 -4.65 -13.35
CA LEU A 264 12.70 -4.37 -13.37
C LEU A 264 13.02 -3.10 -14.16
N ALA A 265 12.46 -2.91 -15.36
CA ALA A 265 12.69 -1.70 -16.16
C ALA A 265 12.16 -0.43 -15.48
N ILE A 266 11.00 -0.52 -14.83
CA ILE A 266 10.41 0.59 -14.05
C ILE A 266 11.31 0.92 -12.84
N THR A 267 11.81 -0.09 -12.14
CA THR A 267 12.71 0.09 -10.98
C THR A 267 14.02 0.78 -11.37
N TYR A 268 14.62 0.40 -12.50
CA TYR A 268 15.76 1.13 -13.07
C TYR A 268 15.43 2.58 -13.41
N THR A 269 14.23 2.83 -13.92
CA THR A 269 13.78 4.20 -14.24
C THR A 269 13.66 5.04 -12.97
N HIS A 270 13.14 4.48 -11.88
CA HIS A 270 13.10 5.15 -10.58
C HIS A 270 14.50 5.47 -10.05
N MET A 271 15.46 4.56 -10.25
CA MET A 271 16.87 4.80 -9.89
C MET A 271 17.53 5.88 -10.76
N GLY A 272 16.97 6.19 -11.93
CA GLY A 272 17.50 7.18 -12.88
C GLY A 272 18.26 6.56 -14.08
N GLU A 273 18.13 5.27 -14.29
CA GLU A 273 18.82 4.49 -15.34
C GLU A 273 17.83 3.84 -16.34
N PRO A 274 16.90 4.61 -16.97
CA PRO A 274 15.84 4.04 -17.82
C PRO A 274 16.35 3.24 -19.01
N GLU A 275 17.46 3.66 -19.62
CA GLU A 275 18.03 2.97 -20.80
C GLU A 275 18.58 1.59 -20.44
N GLN A 276 19.19 1.47 -19.26
CA GLN A 276 19.66 0.18 -18.75
C GLN A 276 18.48 -0.76 -18.48
N GLY A 277 17.43 -0.22 -17.86
CA GLY A 277 16.21 -0.97 -17.58
C GLY A 277 15.53 -1.50 -18.84
N LEU A 278 15.36 -0.67 -19.85
CA LEU A 278 14.77 -1.06 -21.13
C LEU A 278 15.61 -2.12 -21.85
N LYS A 279 16.94 -1.99 -21.84
CA LYS A 279 17.86 -2.96 -22.45
C LYS A 279 17.77 -4.33 -21.76
N GLU A 280 17.73 -4.36 -20.42
CA GLU A 280 17.65 -5.60 -19.67
C GLU A 280 16.28 -6.27 -19.85
N MET A 281 15.19 -5.51 -19.81
CA MET A 281 13.83 -5.99 -20.09
C MET A 281 13.75 -6.61 -21.50
N GLU A 282 14.29 -5.95 -22.52
CA GLU A 282 14.32 -6.48 -23.90
C GLU A 282 15.03 -7.82 -23.96
N ALA A 283 16.22 -7.91 -23.37
CA ALA A 283 16.98 -9.15 -23.34
C ALA A 283 16.21 -10.29 -22.66
N LEU A 284 15.54 -10.00 -21.52
CA LEU A 284 14.74 -10.98 -20.79
C LEU A 284 13.54 -11.45 -21.60
N LEU A 285 12.75 -10.53 -22.14
CA LEU A 285 11.52 -10.86 -22.86
C LEU A 285 11.78 -11.65 -24.13
N LEU A 286 12.82 -11.32 -24.90
CA LEU A 286 13.14 -12.01 -26.16
C LEU A 286 13.79 -13.38 -25.93
N ALA A 287 14.70 -13.50 -24.96
CA ALA A 287 15.45 -14.73 -24.74
C ALA A 287 14.61 -15.92 -24.23
N ASN A 288 13.52 -15.65 -23.52
CA ASN A 288 12.75 -16.67 -22.78
C ASN A 288 11.36 -16.96 -23.37
N SER A 289 11.11 -16.56 -24.61
CA SER A 289 9.86 -16.89 -25.31
C SER A 289 9.83 -18.38 -25.69
N LYS A 290 8.72 -19.06 -25.42
CA LYS A 290 8.50 -20.49 -25.68
C LYS A 290 7.57 -20.75 -26.87
N SER A 291 6.97 -19.70 -27.45
CA SER A 291 6.08 -19.79 -28.61
C SER A 291 6.14 -18.55 -29.47
N ALA A 292 5.70 -18.68 -30.74
CA ALA A 292 5.57 -17.53 -31.64
C ALA A 292 4.55 -16.48 -31.12
N ALA A 293 3.49 -16.93 -30.43
CA ALA A 293 2.49 -16.06 -29.84
C ALA A 293 3.10 -15.21 -28.71
N GLN A 294 3.83 -15.83 -27.78
CA GLN A 294 4.56 -15.12 -26.72
C GLN A 294 5.58 -14.13 -27.31
N THR A 295 6.35 -14.53 -28.35
CA THR A 295 7.31 -13.63 -28.99
C THR A 295 6.60 -12.41 -29.58
N LYS A 296 5.48 -12.61 -30.27
CA LYS A 296 4.69 -11.51 -30.85
C LYS A 296 4.17 -10.57 -29.77
N HIS A 297 3.55 -11.10 -28.70
CA HIS A 297 3.02 -10.32 -27.59
C HIS A 297 4.13 -9.49 -26.91
N ARG A 298 5.23 -10.12 -26.56
CA ARG A 298 6.38 -9.46 -25.93
C ARG A 298 7.03 -8.38 -26.81
N THR A 299 7.00 -8.55 -28.14
CA THR A 299 7.46 -7.52 -29.08
C THR A 299 6.55 -6.30 -29.04
N VAL A 300 5.23 -6.48 -28.92
CA VAL A 300 4.27 -5.36 -28.76
C VAL A 300 4.57 -4.57 -27.49
N ILE A 301 4.75 -5.25 -26.35
CA ILE A 301 5.14 -4.62 -25.07
C ILE A 301 6.42 -3.80 -25.23
N LEU A 302 7.47 -4.38 -25.85
CA LEU A 302 8.74 -3.68 -26.07
C LEU A 302 8.60 -2.43 -26.92
N GLU A 303 7.82 -2.47 -28.00
CA GLU A 303 7.58 -1.30 -28.84
C GLU A 303 6.80 -0.20 -28.07
N ASP A 304 5.84 -0.58 -27.23
CA ASP A 304 5.11 0.37 -26.40
C ASP A 304 6.04 1.07 -25.37
N PHE A 305 6.92 0.32 -24.71
CA PHE A 305 7.92 0.91 -23.82
C PHE A 305 8.97 1.76 -24.53
N LYS A 306 9.34 1.43 -25.76
CA LYS A 306 10.31 2.20 -26.55
C LYS A 306 9.72 3.48 -27.12
N LYS A 307 8.53 3.43 -27.69
CA LYS A 307 7.95 4.51 -28.52
C LYS A 307 6.52 4.88 -28.19
N GLY A 308 5.80 4.04 -27.44
CA GLY A 308 4.39 4.21 -27.13
C GLY A 308 4.12 4.98 -25.83
N GLU A 309 2.89 4.86 -25.36
CA GLU A 309 2.40 5.57 -24.16
C GLU A 309 3.10 5.10 -22.86
N SER A 310 3.50 3.83 -22.77
CA SER A 310 4.23 3.34 -21.59
C SER A 310 5.61 3.98 -21.48
N GLY A 311 6.34 4.09 -22.60
CA GLY A 311 7.61 4.80 -22.62
C GLY A 311 7.48 6.28 -22.28
N LYS A 312 6.39 6.92 -22.66
CA LYS A 312 6.06 8.29 -22.26
C LYS A 312 5.76 8.36 -20.76
N LYS A 313 4.90 7.49 -20.25
CA LYS A 313 4.51 7.37 -18.85
C LYS A 313 5.71 7.15 -17.91
N LEU A 314 6.70 6.33 -18.32
CA LEU A 314 7.97 6.19 -17.58
C LEU A 314 8.73 7.51 -17.42
N ARG A 315 8.69 8.38 -18.44
CA ARG A 315 9.41 9.67 -18.45
C ARG A 315 8.66 10.82 -17.77
N GLU A 316 7.36 10.65 -17.47
CA GLU A 316 6.52 11.73 -16.91
C GLU A 316 6.80 12.02 -15.44
N MET A 317 7.33 11.07 -14.67
CA MET A 317 7.66 11.31 -13.28
C MET A 317 8.86 12.23 -13.12
N LYS A 318 8.66 13.34 -12.45
CA LYS A 318 9.70 14.32 -12.17
C LYS A 318 10.13 14.21 -10.71
N TYR A 319 11.44 14.17 -10.52
CA TYR A 319 12.04 14.29 -9.20
C TYR A 319 11.52 15.54 -8.49
N GLY A 320 11.09 15.40 -7.24
CA GLY A 320 10.53 16.48 -6.44
C GLY A 320 9.01 16.70 -6.62
N ASP A 321 8.33 15.95 -7.49
CA ASP A 321 6.87 16.01 -7.59
C ASP A 321 6.22 15.67 -6.25
N PRO A 322 5.23 16.46 -5.77
CA PRO A 322 4.54 16.16 -4.53
C PRO A 322 3.70 14.90 -4.68
N LEU A 323 3.53 14.17 -3.56
CA LEU A 323 2.53 13.12 -3.49
C LEU A 323 1.14 13.74 -3.67
N ALA A 324 0.39 13.25 -4.64
CA ALA A 324 -1.00 13.66 -4.82
C ALA A 324 -1.87 13.16 -3.65
N LEU A 325 -2.73 14.03 -3.10
CA LEU A 325 -3.65 13.75 -1.99
C LEU A 325 -5.07 13.55 -2.50
#